data_1c52b71a17664c86f3c0c8c29081312e
#
_entry.id   1c52b71a17664c86f3c0c8c29081312e
#
_cell.length_a   1.000
_cell.length_b   1.000
_cell.length_c   1.000
_cell.angle_alpha   90.00
_cell.angle_beta   90.00
_cell.angle_gamma   90.00
#
_symmetry.space_group_name_H-M   'P 1'
#
loop_
_entity.id
_entity.type
_entity.pdbx_description
1 polymer ?
#
loop_
_entity_poly.entity_id
_entity_poly.type
_entity_poly.pdbx_seq_one_letter_code
_entity_poly.pdbx_strand_id
1 'polypeptide(L)'
;MDRVFRTVLALVTLVALLSVAACGDDDDGNRNAGGTAETTRQDTGTETTSPADAEAALKDTSKKPVIPKPTGSPPRRLVKEDIVKGKGAGAKKGDTVVVHYVGMNFSNGHEFDASWDTGSPFPVQLGQGMVIAGWEKGLIGIKKGGRRMLTIPPELGYGAQGHPPDIPPNETLVFVIDAISIE
;
A
#
# COMPACT_ATOMS: atom_id res chain seq x y z
N MET A 1 4.03 35.95 -35.43
CA MET A 1 2.64 35.85 -35.91
C MET A 1 1.89 35.05 -34.89
N ASP A 2 1.39 35.70 -33.89
CA ASP A 2 0.11 36.34 -33.72
C ASP A 2 -1.05 35.39 -33.46
N ARG A 3 -1.49 35.55 -32.21
CA ARG A 3 -2.90 35.78 -31.79
C ARG A 3 -3.77 34.52 -31.70
N VAL A 4 -4.64 34.34 -30.73
CA VAL A 4 -5.53 35.22 -29.92
C VAL A 4 -6.15 34.34 -28.83
N PHE A 5 -6.04 34.67 -27.57
CA PHE A 5 -7.08 35.25 -26.72
C PHE A 5 -8.52 34.69 -26.86
N ARG A 6 -9.04 34.11 -25.80
CA ARG A 6 -10.21 34.72 -25.11
C ARG A 6 -10.68 33.88 -23.91
N THR A 7 -10.44 34.41 -22.79
CA THR A 7 -11.26 34.67 -21.61
C THR A 7 -12.77 34.48 -21.80
N VAL A 8 -13.41 33.69 -20.96
CA VAL A 8 -14.80 33.91 -20.54
C VAL A 8 -14.90 33.73 -19.04
N LEU A 9 -15.18 34.86 -18.41
CA LEU A 9 -15.56 35.08 -17.05
C LEU A 9 -17.09 35.24 -17.01
N ALA A 10 -17.79 34.53 -16.15
CA ALA A 10 -19.14 34.90 -15.65
C ALA A 10 -19.42 34.00 -14.45
N LEU A 11 -19.43 34.51 -13.29
CA LEU A 11 -20.40 35.30 -12.54
C LEU A 11 -21.52 34.47 -11.91
N VAL A 12 -21.37 34.25 -10.59
CA VAL A 12 -22.27 34.61 -9.49
C VAL A 12 -23.74 34.14 -9.58
N THR A 13 -24.16 33.39 -8.60
CA THR A 13 -25.31 33.79 -7.80
C THR A 13 -25.33 33.12 -6.42
N LEU A 14 -25.32 33.95 -5.45
CA LEU A 14 -25.59 33.83 -4.04
C LEU A 14 -27.11 33.73 -3.83
N VAL A 15 -27.63 32.73 -3.08
CA VAL A 15 -28.95 32.85 -2.43
C VAL A 15 -28.82 32.33 -1.02
N ALA A 16 -29.26 33.21 -0.14
CA ALA A 16 -29.20 33.14 1.30
C ALA A 16 -30.46 32.50 1.93
N LEU A 17 -30.27 32.04 3.17
CA LEU A 17 -31.18 32.04 4.33
C LEU A 17 -32.60 31.43 4.20
N LEU A 18 -32.89 30.47 5.08
CA LEU A 18 -33.92 30.71 6.11
C LEU A 18 -33.80 29.70 7.27
N SER A 19 -33.71 30.27 8.45
CA SER A 19 -33.82 29.68 9.78
C SER A 19 -35.27 29.29 10.05
N VAL A 20 -35.50 28.16 10.73
CA VAL A 20 -36.66 28.01 11.62
C VAL A 20 -36.24 27.22 12.85
N ALA A 21 -36.30 27.89 13.98
CA ALA A 21 -36.29 27.33 15.30
C ALA A 21 -37.73 26.91 15.66
N ALA A 22 -37.86 25.76 16.31
CA ALA A 22 -39.03 25.45 17.10
C ALA A 22 -38.62 24.64 18.34
N CYS A 23 -38.74 25.28 19.46
CA CYS A 23 -38.79 24.68 20.79
C CYS A 23 -40.07 23.89 20.96
N GLY A 24 -40.04 22.83 21.76
CA GLY A 24 -41.19 22.13 22.31
C GLY A 24 -40.71 21.32 23.51
N ASP A 25 -40.93 21.92 24.70
CA ASP A 25 -40.90 21.29 26.02
C ASP A 25 -42.13 20.36 26.17
N ASP A 26 -41.95 19.40 27.05
CA ASP A 26 -42.82 18.87 28.13
C ASP A 26 -42.59 17.37 28.29
N ASP A 27 -41.94 16.96 29.33
CA ASP A 27 -42.29 16.60 30.70
C ASP A 27 -43.15 15.32 30.84
N ASP A 28 -42.78 14.61 31.85
CA ASP A 28 -43.39 13.58 32.65
C ASP A 28 -42.97 12.10 32.48
N GLY A 29 -42.30 11.77 33.52
CA GLY A 29 -42.07 10.62 34.30
C GLY A 29 -42.86 9.33 34.07
N ASN A 30 -42.14 8.23 34.12
CA ASN A 30 -42.49 7.11 35.00
C ASN A 30 -41.32 6.13 35.19
N ARG A 31 -41.19 5.71 36.41
CA ARG A 31 -40.29 4.68 36.97
C ARG A 31 -40.71 3.29 36.48
N ASN A 32 -39.82 2.41 36.13
CA ASN A 32 -39.55 1.20 36.94
C ASN A 32 -38.64 0.19 36.24
N ALA A 33 -37.66 -0.23 37.01
CA ALA A 33 -37.12 -1.60 37.19
C ALA A 33 -36.70 -2.49 36.00
N GLY A 34 -35.43 -2.84 36.03
CA GLY A 34 -34.97 -4.22 35.85
C GLY A 34 -34.81 -4.68 34.40
N GLY A 35 -33.64 -4.54 33.89
CA GLY A 35 -33.23 -5.22 32.66
C GLY A 35 -31.71 -5.21 32.60
N THR A 36 -31.13 -6.35 32.87
CA THR A 36 -29.73 -6.68 32.77
C THR A 36 -29.14 -6.14 31.46
N ALA A 37 -28.35 -5.09 31.54
CA ALA A 37 -27.57 -4.60 30.42
C ALA A 37 -26.40 -5.57 30.19
N GLU A 38 -26.60 -6.46 29.25
CA GLU A 38 -25.53 -7.21 28.64
C GLU A 38 -24.68 -6.21 27.83
N THR A 39 -23.63 -5.73 28.49
CA THR A 39 -22.61 -4.90 27.88
C THR A 39 -21.86 -5.79 26.87
N THR A 40 -22.29 -5.75 25.62
CA THR A 40 -21.48 -6.23 24.50
C THR A 40 -20.26 -5.32 24.45
N ARG A 41 -19.20 -5.75 25.11
CA ARG A 41 -17.87 -5.20 24.89
C ARG A 41 -17.51 -5.51 23.45
N GLN A 42 -17.64 -4.52 22.58
CA GLN A 42 -16.90 -4.50 21.34
C GLN A 42 -15.42 -4.45 21.73
N ASP A 43 -14.84 -5.61 21.74
CA ASP A 43 -13.41 -5.81 21.81
C ASP A 43 -12.82 -5.27 20.50
N THR A 44 -12.47 -3.98 20.48
CA THR A 44 -11.57 -3.41 19.50
C THR A 44 -10.19 -3.89 19.87
N GLY A 45 -9.96 -5.18 19.62
CA GLY A 45 -8.66 -5.81 19.76
C GLY A 45 -7.67 -5.14 18.81
N THR A 46 -7.00 -4.14 19.31
CA THR A 46 -5.69 -3.77 18.78
C THR A 46 -4.78 -4.93 19.15
N GLU A 47 -4.75 -5.96 18.30
CA GLU A 47 -3.77 -7.03 18.40
C GLU A 47 -2.39 -6.41 18.29
N THR A 48 -1.77 -6.22 19.43
CA THR A 48 -0.33 -5.92 19.51
C THR A 48 0.41 -7.19 19.09
N THR A 49 0.48 -7.43 17.78
CA THR A 49 1.25 -8.54 17.21
C THR A 49 2.68 -8.41 17.67
N SER A 50 3.20 -9.42 18.34
CA SER A 50 4.60 -9.39 18.78
C SER A 50 5.52 -9.33 17.55
N PRO A 51 6.73 -8.76 17.66
CA PRO A 51 7.68 -8.75 16.55
C PRO A 51 7.96 -10.15 15.97
N ALA A 52 7.92 -11.19 16.78
CA ALA A 52 8.11 -12.57 16.36
C ALA A 52 6.92 -13.09 15.53
N ASP A 53 5.69 -12.73 15.92
CA ASP A 53 4.48 -13.10 15.18
C ASP A 53 4.42 -12.38 13.83
N ALA A 54 4.83 -11.12 13.80
CA ALA A 54 4.92 -10.34 12.56
C ALA A 54 5.96 -10.94 11.59
N GLU A 55 7.11 -11.37 12.09
CA GLU A 55 8.14 -12.04 11.28
C GLU A 55 7.65 -13.41 10.78
N ALA A 56 6.97 -14.18 11.63
CA ALA A 56 6.39 -15.46 11.25
C ALA A 56 5.31 -15.29 10.16
N ALA A 57 4.43 -14.30 10.32
CA ALA A 57 3.41 -13.96 9.33
C ALA A 57 4.03 -13.51 8.00
N LEU A 58 5.15 -12.79 8.05
CA LEU A 58 5.86 -12.35 6.84
C LEU A 58 6.50 -13.53 6.08
N LYS A 59 6.79 -14.64 6.75
CA LYS A 59 7.33 -15.87 6.12
C LYS A 59 6.28 -16.79 5.50
N ASP A 60 5.00 -16.58 5.80
CA ASP A 60 3.91 -17.38 5.22
C ASP A 60 3.59 -16.91 3.80
N THR A 61 4.19 -17.55 2.80
CA THR A 61 4.01 -17.18 1.38
C THR A 61 2.64 -17.58 0.81
N SER A 62 1.77 -18.23 1.57
CA SER A 62 0.41 -18.58 1.16
C SER A 62 -0.60 -17.43 1.36
N LYS A 63 -0.18 -16.36 2.05
CA LYS A 63 -1.02 -15.23 2.42
C LYS A 63 -0.40 -13.91 1.97
N LYS A 64 -1.28 -12.91 1.76
CA LYS A 64 -0.86 -11.53 1.56
C LYS A 64 0.04 -11.10 2.72
N PRO A 65 1.29 -10.65 2.45
CA PRO A 65 2.17 -10.19 3.51
C PRO A 65 1.69 -8.87 4.11
N VAL A 66 1.76 -8.75 5.43
CA VAL A 66 1.62 -7.47 6.11
C VAL A 66 3.02 -6.89 6.29
N ILE A 67 3.30 -5.80 5.60
CA ILE A 67 4.61 -5.13 5.68
C ILE A 67 4.60 -4.23 6.92
N PRO A 68 5.47 -4.46 7.92
CA PRO A 68 5.57 -3.54 9.05
C PRO A 68 6.05 -2.17 8.56
N LYS A 69 5.46 -1.10 9.12
CA LYS A 69 5.89 0.26 8.77
C LYS A 69 7.38 0.41 9.00
N PRO A 70 8.15 0.83 8.00
CA PRO A 70 9.58 1.02 8.14
C PRO A 70 9.90 2.11 9.16
N THR A 71 11.03 1.95 9.85
CA THR A 71 11.52 2.91 10.84
C THR A 71 12.91 3.40 10.46
N GLY A 72 13.28 4.57 10.93
CA GLY A 72 14.59 5.15 10.66
C GLY A 72 14.67 5.90 9.33
N SER A 73 15.88 6.11 8.84
CA SER A 73 16.12 6.81 7.57
C SER A 73 16.06 5.86 6.38
N PRO A 74 15.43 6.27 5.27
CA PRO A 74 15.39 5.44 4.08
C PRO A 74 16.79 5.21 3.49
N PRO A 75 17.08 4.02 2.97
CA PRO A 75 18.38 3.72 2.37
C PRO A 75 18.54 4.49 1.04
N ARG A 76 19.78 4.91 0.76
CA ARG A 76 20.14 5.58 -0.50
C ARG A 76 20.47 4.60 -1.64
N ARG A 77 20.37 3.31 -1.40
CA ARG A 77 20.65 2.25 -2.39
C ARG A 77 19.56 1.20 -2.31
N LEU A 78 19.39 0.48 -3.40
CA LEU A 78 18.53 -0.69 -3.43
C LEU A 78 18.96 -1.71 -2.37
N VAL A 79 18.06 -2.03 -1.45
CA VAL A 79 18.23 -3.11 -0.48
C VAL A 79 17.37 -4.28 -0.92
N LYS A 80 17.95 -5.49 -0.90
CA LYS A 80 17.29 -6.76 -1.21
C LYS A 80 17.44 -7.70 -0.03
N GLU A 81 16.34 -8.19 0.47
CA GLU A 81 16.30 -9.12 1.59
C GLU A 81 15.43 -10.33 1.22
N ASP A 82 16.04 -11.53 1.22
CA ASP A 82 15.29 -12.76 1.00
C ASP A 82 14.68 -13.23 2.33
N ILE A 83 13.38 -12.94 2.51
CA ILE A 83 12.60 -13.38 3.69
C ILE A 83 12.41 -14.89 3.65
N VAL A 84 12.05 -15.40 2.46
CA VAL A 84 11.98 -16.83 2.19
C VAL A 84 12.84 -17.13 0.97
N LYS A 85 13.80 -18.04 1.14
CA LYS A 85 14.64 -18.50 0.04
C LYS A 85 13.87 -19.52 -0.78
N GLY A 86 13.57 -19.19 -2.03
CA GLY A 86 13.00 -20.14 -2.98
C GLY A 86 13.94 -21.26 -3.40
N LYS A 87 13.48 -22.09 -4.32
CA LYS A 87 14.23 -23.26 -4.83
C LYS A 87 14.53 -23.13 -6.32
N GLY A 88 15.54 -23.87 -6.80
CA GLY A 88 15.93 -23.89 -8.21
C GLY A 88 16.85 -22.75 -8.64
N ALA A 89 16.90 -22.50 -9.95
CA ALA A 89 17.70 -21.43 -10.52
C ALA A 89 17.13 -20.04 -10.14
N GLY A 90 18.00 -19.08 -9.96
CA GLY A 90 17.60 -17.69 -9.75
C GLY A 90 17.26 -17.02 -11.09
N ALA A 91 16.27 -16.13 -11.07
CA ALA A 91 15.86 -15.34 -12.22
C ALA A 91 17.01 -14.51 -12.78
N LYS A 92 17.10 -14.43 -14.10
CA LYS A 92 18.11 -13.67 -14.85
C LYS A 92 17.43 -12.75 -15.87
N LYS A 93 18.18 -11.86 -16.46
CA LYS A 93 17.71 -11.01 -17.54
C LYS A 93 17.17 -11.85 -18.70
N GLY A 94 16.00 -11.50 -19.19
CA GLY A 94 15.26 -12.22 -20.23
C GLY A 94 14.19 -13.17 -19.71
N ASP A 95 14.29 -13.60 -18.46
CA ASP A 95 13.28 -14.47 -17.86
C ASP A 95 12.00 -13.67 -17.54
N THR A 96 10.87 -14.37 -17.55
CA THR A 96 9.61 -13.87 -17.04
C THR A 96 9.38 -14.41 -15.63
N VAL A 97 9.27 -13.53 -14.65
CA VAL A 97 8.96 -13.87 -13.27
C VAL A 97 7.50 -13.54 -13.02
N VAL A 98 6.69 -14.55 -12.71
CA VAL A 98 5.30 -14.33 -12.29
C VAL A 98 5.27 -14.15 -10.78
N VAL A 99 4.70 -13.04 -10.32
CA VAL A 99 4.78 -12.66 -8.91
C VAL A 99 3.43 -12.27 -8.33
N HIS A 100 3.29 -12.50 -7.01
CA HIS A 100 2.42 -11.66 -6.18
C HIS A 100 3.27 -10.60 -5.47
N TYR A 101 2.67 -9.45 -5.19
CA TYR A 101 3.38 -8.38 -4.50
C TYR A 101 2.46 -7.51 -3.66
N VAL A 102 3.06 -6.81 -2.71
CA VAL A 102 2.50 -5.68 -1.98
C VAL A 102 3.51 -4.55 -2.04
N GLY A 103 3.06 -3.35 -2.38
CA GLY A 103 3.85 -2.12 -2.44
C GLY A 103 3.40 -1.09 -1.42
N MET A 104 4.35 -0.49 -0.70
CA MET A 104 4.10 0.45 0.38
C MET A 104 5.06 1.63 0.32
N ASN A 105 4.58 2.82 0.69
CA ASN A 105 5.39 4.01 0.89
C ASN A 105 6.20 3.90 2.19
N PHE A 106 7.50 4.12 2.12
CA PHE A 106 8.39 4.06 3.27
C PHE A 106 8.05 5.13 4.32
N SER A 107 7.73 6.34 3.88
CA SER A 107 7.55 7.51 4.74
C SER A 107 6.36 7.40 5.69
N ASN A 108 5.24 6.86 5.23
CA ASN A 108 4.00 6.82 5.98
C ASN A 108 3.45 5.40 6.23
N GLY A 109 3.97 4.39 5.54
CA GLY A 109 3.47 3.01 5.62
C GLY A 109 2.17 2.78 4.85
N HIS A 110 1.80 3.69 3.94
CA HIS A 110 0.62 3.55 3.10
C HIS A 110 0.86 2.49 2.02
N GLU A 111 0.03 1.45 1.99
CA GLU A 111 -0.03 0.48 0.90
C GLU A 111 -0.67 1.14 -0.31
N PHE A 112 0.04 1.20 -1.42
CA PHE A 112 -0.46 1.86 -2.62
C PHE A 112 -0.88 0.87 -3.71
N ASP A 113 -0.40 -0.37 -3.66
CA ASP A 113 -0.76 -1.38 -4.66
C ASP A 113 -0.47 -2.80 -4.15
N ALA A 114 -1.35 -3.75 -4.49
CA ALA A 114 -1.16 -5.16 -4.19
C ALA A 114 -1.88 -6.05 -5.20
N SER A 115 -1.15 -6.95 -5.84
CA SER A 115 -1.73 -7.97 -6.73
C SER A 115 -2.60 -8.98 -6.00
N TRP A 116 -2.41 -9.11 -4.70
CA TRP A 116 -3.21 -9.96 -3.84
C TRP A 116 -4.68 -9.56 -3.78
N ASP A 117 -4.97 -8.26 -3.92
CA ASP A 117 -6.33 -7.72 -3.80
C ASP A 117 -7.20 -8.12 -5.01
N THR A 118 -6.58 -8.30 -6.17
CA THR A 118 -7.23 -8.81 -7.37
C THR A 118 -7.15 -10.33 -7.50
N GLY A 119 -6.33 -10.97 -6.67
CA GLY A 119 -6.05 -12.40 -6.75
C GLY A 119 -5.31 -12.84 -8.01
N SER A 120 -4.83 -11.90 -8.82
CA SER A 120 -4.16 -12.18 -10.10
C SER A 120 -2.67 -11.92 -10.00
N PRO A 121 -1.82 -12.93 -10.22
CA PRO A 121 -0.38 -12.74 -10.30
C PRO A 121 0.02 -11.83 -11.44
N PHE A 122 1.11 -11.10 -11.27
CA PHE A 122 1.64 -10.15 -12.25
C PHE A 122 2.90 -10.72 -12.93
N PRO A 123 2.93 -10.84 -14.28
CA PRO A 123 4.11 -11.29 -15.01
C PRO A 123 5.08 -10.12 -15.23
N VAL A 124 6.35 -10.32 -14.90
CA VAL A 124 7.45 -9.36 -15.07
C VAL A 124 8.50 -9.96 -15.96
N GLN A 125 8.66 -9.43 -17.17
CA GLN A 125 9.77 -9.80 -18.06
C GLN A 125 10.99 -8.94 -17.74
N LEU A 126 12.03 -9.58 -17.21
CA LEU A 126 13.24 -8.88 -16.74
C LEU A 126 14.10 -8.37 -17.89
N GLY A 127 14.56 -7.14 -17.77
CA GLY A 127 15.47 -6.51 -18.73
C GLY A 127 14.79 -5.81 -19.91
N GLN A 128 13.48 -5.62 -19.88
CA GLN A 128 12.71 -4.93 -20.89
C GLN A 128 12.38 -3.47 -20.51
N GLY A 129 12.63 -3.07 -19.27
CA GLY A 129 12.30 -1.72 -18.78
C GLY A 129 10.80 -1.48 -18.65
N MET A 130 9.99 -2.53 -18.51
CA MET A 130 8.54 -2.44 -18.35
C MET A 130 8.11 -2.14 -16.92
N VAL A 131 9.01 -2.31 -15.98
CA VAL A 131 8.82 -2.02 -14.55
C VAL A 131 9.91 -1.07 -14.06
N ILE A 132 9.73 -0.49 -12.88
CA ILE A 132 10.72 0.40 -12.28
C ILE A 132 12.09 -0.26 -12.15
N ALA A 133 13.16 0.52 -12.26
CA ALA A 133 14.53 0.01 -12.25
C ALA A 133 14.88 -0.76 -10.98
N GLY A 134 14.22 -0.44 -9.86
CA GLY A 134 14.33 -1.18 -8.61
C GLY A 134 13.88 -2.63 -8.73
N TRP A 135 12.80 -2.91 -9.45
CA TRP A 135 12.33 -4.26 -9.73
C TRP A 135 13.25 -5.00 -10.70
N GLU A 136 13.64 -4.36 -11.80
CA GLU A 136 14.57 -4.94 -12.79
C GLU A 136 15.85 -5.44 -12.14
N LYS A 137 16.42 -4.67 -11.21
CA LYS A 137 17.62 -5.03 -10.46
C LYS A 137 17.33 -5.94 -9.27
N GLY A 138 16.19 -5.70 -8.63
CA GLY A 138 15.79 -6.35 -7.38
C GLY A 138 15.43 -7.82 -7.55
N LEU A 139 14.75 -8.14 -8.65
CA LEU A 139 14.26 -9.50 -8.92
C LEU A 139 15.34 -10.44 -9.49
N ILE A 140 16.45 -9.91 -10.00
CA ILE A 140 17.59 -10.77 -10.42
C ILE A 140 18.02 -11.64 -9.24
N GLY A 141 18.07 -12.94 -9.50
CA GLY A 141 18.48 -13.96 -8.54
C GLY A 141 17.36 -14.43 -7.59
N ILE A 142 16.14 -13.89 -7.68
CA ILE A 142 15.01 -14.45 -6.94
C ILE A 142 14.72 -15.87 -7.46
N LYS A 143 14.27 -16.77 -6.57
CA LYS A 143 13.99 -18.15 -6.93
C LYS A 143 12.50 -18.46 -6.75
N LYS A 144 11.99 -19.41 -7.52
CA LYS A 144 10.62 -19.88 -7.41
C LYS A 144 10.25 -20.26 -5.97
N GLY A 145 9.10 -19.78 -5.49
CA GLY A 145 8.61 -19.99 -4.12
C GLY A 145 9.35 -19.15 -3.08
N GLY A 146 10.18 -18.20 -3.51
CA GLY A 146 10.85 -17.25 -2.63
C GLY A 146 10.01 -16.00 -2.39
N ARG A 147 10.17 -15.42 -1.20
CA ARG A 147 9.66 -14.09 -0.84
C ARG A 147 10.83 -13.15 -0.61
N ARG A 148 10.83 -12.04 -1.31
CA ARG A 148 11.88 -11.02 -1.21
C ARG A 148 11.29 -9.66 -0.88
N MET A 149 11.89 -8.98 0.07
CA MET A 149 11.64 -7.57 0.31
C MET A 149 12.65 -6.72 -0.44
N LEU A 150 12.15 -5.67 -1.10
CA LEU A 150 12.93 -4.66 -1.79
C LEU A 150 12.65 -3.30 -1.15
N THR A 151 13.71 -2.60 -0.73
CA THR A 151 13.61 -1.18 -0.40
C THR A 151 14.29 -0.39 -1.52
N ILE A 152 13.50 0.39 -2.23
CA ILE A 152 13.85 1.02 -3.50
C ILE A 152 13.92 2.53 -3.32
N PRO A 153 15.11 3.14 -3.43
CA PRO A 153 15.22 4.59 -3.35
C PRO A 153 14.56 5.28 -4.55
N PRO A 154 14.20 6.57 -4.44
CA PRO A 154 13.43 7.28 -5.46
C PRO A 154 14.00 7.17 -6.88
N GLU A 155 15.31 7.21 -7.04
CA GLU A 155 16.00 7.18 -8.34
C GLU A 155 15.81 5.86 -9.10
N LEU A 156 15.46 4.80 -8.38
CA LEU A 156 15.14 3.48 -8.94
C LEU A 156 13.63 3.17 -8.93
N GLY A 157 12.83 4.11 -8.43
CA GLY A 157 11.38 4.08 -8.40
C GLY A 157 10.76 5.15 -9.32
N TYR A 158 9.96 6.03 -8.73
CA TYR A 158 9.23 7.09 -9.46
C TYR A 158 9.90 8.48 -9.37
N GLY A 159 11.07 8.57 -8.75
CA GLY A 159 11.91 9.78 -8.74
C GLY A 159 11.26 10.99 -8.07
N ALA A 160 11.68 12.17 -8.55
CA ALA A 160 11.22 13.45 -8.01
C ALA A 160 9.75 13.77 -8.33
N GLN A 161 9.13 13.08 -9.25
CA GLN A 161 7.73 13.31 -9.62
C GLN A 161 6.76 12.45 -8.79
N GLY A 162 7.19 11.29 -8.30
CA GLY A 162 6.32 10.30 -7.68
C GLY A 162 5.32 9.73 -8.68
N HIS A 163 4.22 9.18 -8.16
CA HIS A 163 3.06 8.72 -8.94
C HIS A 163 1.77 9.08 -8.19
N PRO A 164 1.30 10.34 -8.30
CA PRO A 164 0.09 10.80 -7.60
C PRO A 164 -1.16 10.03 -8.05
N PRO A 165 -2.16 9.85 -7.18
CA PRO A 165 -2.23 10.41 -5.81
C PRO A 165 -1.46 9.61 -4.75
N ASP A 166 -1.07 8.36 -5.04
CA ASP A 166 -0.72 7.38 -4.02
C ASP A 166 0.77 7.40 -3.63
N ILE A 167 1.65 7.81 -4.56
CA ILE A 167 3.09 7.84 -4.33
C ILE A 167 3.59 9.29 -4.38
N PRO A 168 4.03 9.85 -3.23
CA PRO A 168 4.58 11.20 -3.18
C PRO A 168 5.87 11.40 -3.99
N PRO A 169 6.24 12.64 -4.31
CA PRO A 169 7.56 12.97 -4.85
C PRO A 169 8.71 12.51 -3.93
N ASN A 170 9.77 11.97 -4.53
CA ASN A 170 10.97 11.49 -3.83
C ASN A 170 10.67 10.40 -2.79
N GLU A 171 9.65 9.58 -3.02
CA GLU A 171 9.29 8.50 -2.10
C GLU A 171 10.19 7.28 -2.28
N THR A 172 10.64 6.73 -1.15
CA THR A 172 11.28 5.42 -1.09
C THR A 172 10.20 4.35 -0.99
N LEU A 173 10.26 3.34 -1.82
CA LEU A 173 9.24 2.31 -1.88
C LEU A 173 9.71 1.03 -1.19
N VAL A 174 8.80 0.35 -0.53
CA VAL A 174 9.01 -0.98 0.00
C VAL A 174 8.08 -1.94 -0.71
N PHE A 175 8.64 -3.00 -1.26
CA PHE A 175 7.86 -4.09 -1.85
C PHE A 175 8.19 -5.40 -1.16
N VAL A 176 7.17 -6.21 -0.92
CA VAL A 176 7.33 -7.64 -0.64
C VAL A 176 6.79 -8.39 -1.84
N ILE A 177 7.63 -9.25 -2.41
CA ILE A 177 7.39 -9.91 -3.70
C ILE A 177 7.56 -11.41 -3.53
N ASP A 178 6.55 -12.16 -3.95
CA ASP A 178 6.51 -13.61 -3.97
C ASP A 178 6.71 -14.12 -5.40
N ALA A 179 7.76 -14.85 -5.67
CA ALA A 179 7.99 -15.46 -6.98
C ALA A 179 7.24 -16.78 -7.11
N ILE A 180 6.19 -16.79 -7.92
CA ILE A 180 5.33 -17.97 -8.15
C ILE A 180 5.95 -18.90 -9.18
N SER A 181 6.36 -18.36 -10.34
CA SER A 181 7.08 -19.08 -11.38
C SER A 181 8.15 -18.23 -12.01
N ILE A 182 9.10 -18.89 -12.68
CA ILE A 182 10.18 -18.28 -13.48
C ILE A 182 10.23 -19.06 -14.80
N GLU A 183 10.09 -18.37 -15.90
CA GLU A 183 10.02 -18.91 -17.27
C GLU A 183 11.10 -18.30 -18.16
#